data_390eb172c5cf43f5c3bba1f3ad421296
#
_entry.id   390eb172c5cf43f5c3bba1f3ad421296
#
_cell.length_a   1.000
_cell.length_b   1.000
_cell.length_c   1.000
_cell.angle_alpha   90.00
_cell.angle_beta   90.00
_cell.angle_gamma   90.00
#
_symmetry.space_group_name_H-M   'P 1'
#
loop_
_entity.id
_entity.type
_entity.pdbx_description
1 polymer ?
#
loop_
_entity_poly.entity_id
_entity_poly.type
_entity_poly.pdbx_seq_one_letter_code
_entity_poly.pdbx_strand_id
1 'polypeptide(L)'
;MRAWVIKEIGELNPRNFYLSEVEEPVIALNEILIKVFVCGVCHTELDEIEGRAKPSFLPIIPGHQIVGEVVAIGECVNKFQIGDLAGAGWIYSTCGKCAFCKRGLENLCPEFKGTGKDAQGGYAEYFKIREDFAFKLPHGKKPEKLAPLFCAGGIGYRALKLSGLKNGEILGLIGFGASNHLVLKIAKVLYPDSPVFVFARNPNQRLLALSLGADKAFDIEEEPEEYPQALIDTTPVWRPPFYLLKYIKPGGRLVINAIRKEDLDKEFLLNLSYERDLWHEREIKTVANITRQDIEEFLMLVDKAQIEPEFEICPFERAFEALEDLKNQKIKGAKVLKIN
;
A
#
# COMPACT_ATOMS: atom_id res chain seq x y z
N MET A 1 -2.86 -20.23 -18.52
CA MET A 1 -3.39 -18.88 -18.21
C MET A 1 -2.39 -17.79 -18.63
N ARG A 2 -2.89 -16.61 -18.97
CA ARG A 2 -2.03 -15.46 -19.23
C ARG A 2 -1.57 -14.82 -17.91
N ALA A 3 -0.29 -14.45 -17.85
CA ALA A 3 0.30 -13.75 -16.70
C ALA A 3 1.45 -12.85 -17.11
N TRP A 4 1.64 -11.73 -16.43
CA TRP A 4 2.85 -10.94 -16.52
C TRP A 4 3.92 -11.54 -15.60
N VAL A 5 5.12 -11.70 -16.13
CA VAL A 5 6.17 -12.44 -15.46
C VAL A 5 7.45 -11.61 -15.37
N ILE A 6 8.02 -11.56 -14.16
CA ILE A 6 9.40 -11.10 -13.94
C ILE A 6 10.31 -12.30 -14.18
N LYS A 7 11.12 -12.25 -15.24
CA LYS A 7 12.06 -13.32 -15.60
C LYS A 7 13.42 -13.15 -14.94
N GLU A 8 13.89 -11.92 -14.92
CA GLU A 8 15.19 -11.56 -14.37
C GLU A 8 15.16 -10.17 -13.75
N ILE A 9 16.05 -9.91 -12.82
CA ILE A 9 16.17 -8.61 -12.15
C ILE A 9 16.94 -7.63 -13.04
N GLY A 10 16.43 -6.42 -13.16
CA GLY A 10 17.08 -5.35 -13.91
C GLY A 10 16.16 -4.16 -14.13
N GLU A 11 16.66 -3.12 -14.76
CA GLU A 11 15.82 -1.97 -15.12
C GLU A 11 14.60 -2.45 -15.93
N LEU A 12 13.42 -1.88 -15.63
CA LEU A 12 12.16 -2.25 -16.29
C LEU A 12 12.29 -2.17 -17.82
N ASN A 13 12.17 -3.30 -18.48
CA ASN A 13 12.20 -3.43 -19.94
C ASN A 13 11.42 -4.68 -20.41
N PRO A 14 11.04 -4.77 -21.71
CA PRO A 14 10.24 -5.90 -22.22
C PRO A 14 10.92 -7.27 -22.22
N ARG A 15 12.23 -7.37 -21.88
CA ARG A 15 12.94 -8.66 -21.80
C ARG A 15 12.84 -9.27 -20.41
N ASN A 16 12.76 -8.43 -19.36
CA ASN A 16 12.70 -8.89 -17.98
C ASN A 16 11.30 -8.90 -17.40
N PHE A 17 10.34 -8.13 -17.98
CA PHE A 17 8.95 -8.11 -17.57
C PHE A 17 8.03 -8.15 -18.81
N TYR A 18 7.28 -9.23 -18.99
CA TYR A 18 6.48 -9.47 -20.19
C TYR A 18 5.27 -10.37 -19.92
N LEU A 19 4.24 -10.24 -20.78
CA LEU A 19 3.07 -11.10 -20.76
C LEU A 19 3.43 -12.48 -21.37
N SER A 20 3.06 -13.55 -20.68
CA SER A 20 3.35 -14.94 -21.06
C SER A 20 2.17 -15.86 -20.74
N GLU A 21 2.15 -17.01 -21.38
CA GLU A 21 1.32 -18.13 -20.96
C GLU A 21 2.06 -18.99 -19.93
N VAL A 22 1.38 -19.29 -18.83
CA VAL A 22 1.90 -20.10 -17.73
C VAL A 22 0.85 -21.14 -17.30
N GLU A 23 1.27 -22.14 -16.55
CA GLU A 23 0.34 -23.12 -15.97
C GLU A 23 -0.61 -22.47 -14.96
N GLU A 24 -1.84 -22.96 -14.90
CA GLU A 24 -2.80 -22.54 -13.90
C GLU A 24 -2.40 -23.07 -12.52
N PRO A 25 -2.61 -22.29 -11.44
CA PRO A 25 -2.24 -22.73 -10.11
C PRO A 25 -3.14 -23.87 -9.61
N VAL A 26 -2.52 -24.95 -9.13
CA VAL A 26 -3.21 -26.05 -8.45
C VAL A 26 -3.36 -25.69 -6.98
N ILE A 27 -4.58 -25.75 -6.45
CA ILE A 27 -4.90 -25.43 -5.05
C ILE A 27 -4.63 -26.59 -4.11
N ALA A 28 -4.21 -26.27 -2.88
CA ALA A 28 -4.11 -27.22 -1.77
C ALA A 28 -5.43 -27.29 -0.98
N LEU A 29 -5.51 -28.19 0.00
CA LEU A 29 -6.73 -28.48 0.77
C LEU A 29 -7.37 -27.25 1.45
N ASN A 30 -6.58 -26.26 1.84
CA ASN A 30 -7.01 -25.05 2.54
C ASN A 30 -6.85 -23.78 1.68
N GLU A 31 -6.69 -23.93 0.36
CA GLU A 31 -6.55 -22.82 -0.58
C GLU A 31 -7.81 -22.60 -1.40
N ILE A 32 -7.99 -21.39 -1.86
CA ILE A 32 -9.01 -20.99 -2.83
C ILE A 32 -8.34 -20.58 -4.13
N LEU A 33 -9.00 -20.79 -5.26
CA LEU A 33 -8.61 -20.25 -6.57
C LEU A 33 -9.50 -19.06 -6.89
N ILE A 34 -8.89 -17.94 -7.14
CA ILE A 34 -9.54 -16.68 -7.51
C ILE A 34 -9.33 -16.44 -9.00
N LYS A 35 -10.41 -16.31 -9.77
CA LYS A 35 -10.39 -15.71 -11.10
C LYS A 35 -10.24 -14.20 -10.91
N VAL A 36 -9.09 -13.66 -11.28
CA VAL A 36 -8.76 -12.26 -11.01
C VAL A 36 -9.49 -11.35 -11.96
N PHE A 37 -10.28 -10.42 -11.44
CA PHE A 37 -10.93 -9.37 -12.22
C PHE A 37 -10.00 -8.17 -12.40
N VAL A 38 -9.36 -7.77 -11.31
CA VAL A 38 -8.47 -6.61 -11.28
C VAL A 38 -7.30 -6.82 -10.33
N CYS A 39 -6.18 -6.15 -10.62
CA CYS A 39 -5.05 -6.01 -9.70
C CYS A 39 -4.54 -4.57 -9.72
N GLY A 40 -4.29 -3.99 -8.54
CA GLY A 40 -3.72 -2.65 -8.44
C GLY A 40 -2.23 -2.61 -8.83
N VAL A 41 -1.75 -1.44 -9.22
CA VAL A 41 -0.36 -1.16 -9.60
C VAL A 41 0.32 -0.38 -8.51
N CYS A 42 1.49 -0.82 -8.06
CA CYS A 42 2.24 -0.27 -6.95
C CYS A 42 3.73 -0.11 -7.28
N HIS A 43 4.44 0.72 -6.53
CA HIS A 43 5.90 0.83 -6.62
C HIS A 43 6.63 -0.47 -6.22
N THR A 44 5.97 -1.33 -5.44
CA THR A 44 6.53 -2.63 -5.03
C THR A 44 6.87 -3.50 -6.23
N GLU A 45 6.01 -3.54 -7.28
CA GLU A 45 6.29 -4.30 -8.49
C GLU A 45 7.53 -3.75 -9.24
N LEU A 46 7.72 -2.43 -9.26
CA LEU A 46 8.95 -1.83 -9.79
C LEU A 46 10.17 -2.21 -8.94
N ASP A 47 10.02 -2.20 -7.61
CA ASP A 47 11.10 -2.58 -6.70
C ASP A 47 11.46 -4.07 -6.82
N GLU A 48 10.48 -4.92 -7.11
CA GLU A 48 10.68 -6.35 -7.40
C GLU A 48 11.42 -6.53 -8.73
N ILE A 49 10.98 -5.89 -9.80
CA ILE A 49 11.60 -5.97 -11.14
C ILE A 49 13.04 -5.43 -11.09
N GLU A 50 13.26 -4.28 -10.47
CA GLU A 50 14.55 -3.61 -10.44
C GLU A 50 15.47 -4.10 -9.30
N GLY A 51 15.02 -5.10 -8.53
CA GLY A 51 15.84 -5.83 -7.54
C GLY A 51 16.02 -5.09 -6.20
N ARG A 52 15.30 -4.00 -5.97
CA ARG A 52 15.30 -3.26 -4.70
C ARG A 52 14.52 -4.00 -3.60
N ALA A 53 13.48 -4.75 -4.01
CA ALA A 53 12.74 -5.69 -3.16
C ALA A 53 12.79 -7.09 -3.81
N LYS A 54 13.99 -7.66 -3.88
CA LYS A 54 14.28 -8.87 -4.65
C LYS A 54 13.32 -10.01 -4.33
N PRO A 55 12.64 -10.58 -5.35
CA PRO A 55 11.85 -11.80 -5.21
C PRO A 55 12.67 -13.00 -4.74
N SER A 56 12.03 -13.92 -4.01
CA SER A 56 12.70 -15.11 -3.47
C SER A 56 13.07 -16.13 -4.55
N PHE A 57 12.39 -16.08 -5.70
CA PHE A 57 12.67 -16.94 -6.86
C PHE A 57 12.24 -16.24 -8.15
N LEU A 58 12.73 -16.73 -9.28
CA LEU A 58 12.38 -16.31 -10.63
C LEU A 58 12.18 -17.56 -11.50
N PRO A 59 11.29 -17.54 -12.49
CA PRO A 59 10.37 -16.46 -12.82
C PRO A 59 9.24 -16.33 -11.81
N ILE A 60 8.75 -15.10 -11.59
CA ILE A 60 7.64 -14.82 -10.68
C ILE A 60 6.58 -13.93 -11.31
N ILE A 61 5.31 -14.13 -10.94
CA ILE A 61 4.19 -13.26 -11.27
C ILE A 61 4.07 -12.22 -10.15
N PRO A 62 4.22 -10.90 -10.43
CA PRO A 62 4.06 -9.85 -9.43
C PRO A 62 2.60 -9.52 -9.17
N GLY A 63 2.35 -8.49 -8.35
CA GLY A 63 1.01 -7.96 -8.07
C GLY A 63 0.39 -8.49 -6.79
N HIS A 64 -0.07 -7.58 -5.93
CA HIS A 64 -0.54 -7.91 -4.59
C HIS A 64 -1.80 -7.15 -4.15
N GLN A 65 -2.51 -6.51 -5.08
CA GLN A 65 -3.77 -5.78 -4.80
C GLN A 65 -4.89 -6.46 -5.61
N ILE A 66 -5.27 -7.65 -5.20
CA ILE A 66 -6.04 -8.60 -5.99
C ILE A 66 -7.51 -8.54 -5.59
N VAL A 67 -8.41 -8.46 -6.58
CA VAL A 67 -9.85 -8.69 -6.39
C VAL A 67 -10.38 -9.54 -7.53
N GLY A 68 -11.16 -10.57 -7.18
CA GLY A 68 -11.73 -11.50 -8.15
C GLY A 68 -12.77 -12.41 -7.52
N GLU A 69 -13.24 -13.38 -8.30
CA GLU A 69 -14.25 -14.36 -7.91
C GLU A 69 -13.60 -15.70 -7.55
N VAL A 70 -14.06 -16.32 -6.49
CA VAL A 70 -13.65 -17.66 -6.09
C VAL A 70 -14.27 -18.66 -7.07
N VAL A 71 -13.43 -19.38 -7.82
CA VAL A 71 -13.85 -20.36 -8.84
C VAL A 71 -13.59 -21.81 -8.45
N ALA A 72 -12.71 -22.05 -7.46
CA ALA A 72 -12.50 -23.37 -6.85
C ALA A 72 -12.07 -23.22 -5.40
N ILE A 73 -12.39 -24.23 -4.59
CA ILE A 73 -12.02 -24.29 -3.17
C ILE A 73 -11.46 -25.68 -2.84
N GLY A 74 -10.46 -25.73 -1.95
CA GLY A 74 -9.93 -26.99 -1.40
C GLY A 74 -10.90 -27.60 -0.38
N GLU A 75 -10.76 -28.89 -0.12
CA GLU A 75 -11.68 -29.67 0.72
C GLU A 75 -11.79 -29.18 2.18
N CYS A 76 -10.76 -28.50 2.70
CA CYS A 76 -10.72 -27.95 4.06
C CYS A 76 -11.12 -26.47 4.15
N VAL A 77 -11.56 -25.85 3.05
CA VAL A 77 -12.01 -24.46 3.04
C VAL A 77 -13.41 -24.33 3.62
N ASN A 78 -13.59 -23.40 4.56
CA ASN A 78 -14.85 -23.16 5.25
C ASN A 78 -15.33 -21.71 5.17
N LYS A 79 -14.42 -20.76 4.91
CA LYS A 79 -14.70 -19.31 4.89
C LYS A 79 -15.32 -18.86 3.56
N PHE A 80 -15.05 -19.56 2.47
CA PHE A 80 -15.44 -19.19 1.12
C PHE A 80 -16.28 -20.27 0.43
N GLN A 81 -17.08 -19.85 -0.52
CA GLN A 81 -17.78 -20.71 -1.49
C GLN A 81 -17.52 -20.21 -2.92
N ILE A 82 -17.72 -21.06 -3.90
CA ILE A 82 -17.63 -20.71 -5.32
C ILE A 82 -18.64 -19.60 -5.64
N GLY A 83 -18.20 -18.56 -6.36
CA GLY A 83 -18.96 -17.35 -6.67
C GLY A 83 -18.78 -16.21 -5.66
N ASP A 84 -18.11 -16.43 -4.51
CA ASP A 84 -17.81 -15.33 -3.60
C ASP A 84 -16.82 -14.32 -4.23
N LEU A 85 -17.06 -13.04 -3.99
CA LEU A 85 -16.06 -12.00 -4.29
C LEU A 85 -14.98 -12.01 -3.20
N ALA A 86 -13.72 -12.14 -3.60
CA ALA A 86 -12.59 -12.23 -2.71
C ALA A 86 -11.50 -11.22 -3.07
N GLY A 87 -10.78 -10.74 -2.06
CA GLY A 87 -9.60 -9.92 -2.22
C GLY A 87 -8.39 -10.49 -1.49
N ALA A 88 -7.19 -10.14 -1.96
CA ALA A 88 -5.94 -10.48 -1.32
C ALA A 88 -4.95 -9.32 -1.39
N GLY A 89 -4.12 -9.18 -0.34
CA GLY A 89 -3.12 -8.14 -0.21
C GLY A 89 -1.69 -8.69 -0.23
N TRP A 90 -0.77 -7.89 0.33
CA TRP A 90 0.66 -8.23 0.38
C TRP A 90 0.98 -9.48 1.19
N ILE A 91 0.23 -9.78 2.27
CA ILE A 91 0.49 -10.97 3.09
C ILE A 91 -0.02 -12.21 2.36
N TYR A 92 0.90 -13.03 1.84
CA TYR A 92 0.57 -14.34 1.29
C TYR A 92 0.44 -15.40 2.39
N SER A 93 1.40 -15.44 3.33
CA SER A 93 1.36 -16.33 4.48
C SER A 93 2.31 -15.91 5.60
N THR A 94 2.03 -16.41 6.80
CA THR A 94 2.90 -16.32 7.99
C THR A 94 2.87 -17.64 8.76
N CYS A 95 3.78 -17.82 9.73
CA CYS A 95 3.86 -19.10 10.46
C CYS A 95 2.70 -19.34 11.44
N GLY A 96 1.95 -18.29 11.84
CA GLY A 96 0.83 -18.39 12.80
C GLY A 96 1.21 -18.68 14.25
N LYS A 97 2.43 -19.09 14.54
CA LYS A 97 2.85 -19.63 15.88
C LYS A 97 3.92 -18.82 16.61
N CYS A 98 4.66 -17.95 15.96
CA CYS A 98 5.69 -17.13 16.61
C CYS A 98 5.09 -16.06 17.52
N ALA A 99 5.93 -15.42 18.34
CA ALA A 99 5.50 -14.38 19.27
C ALA A 99 4.81 -13.19 18.58
N PHE A 100 5.21 -12.84 17.36
CA PHE A 100 4.57 -11.79 16.59
C PHE A 100 3.18 -12.20 16.10
N CYS A 101 3.04 -13.39 15.51
CA CYS A 101 1.74 -13.88 15.03
C CYS A 101 0.73 -14.01 16.18
N LYS A 102 1.15 -14.53 17.35
CA LYS A 102 0.28 -14.66 18.54
C LYS A 102 -0.21 -13.31 19.09
N ARG A 103 0.49 -12.23 18.78
CA ARG A 103 0.13 -10.86 19.21
C ARG A 103 -0.60 -10.07 18.13
N GLY A 104 -0.98 -10.68 16.98
CA GLY A 104 -1.58 -9.98 15.85
C GLY A 104 -0.62 -9.07 15.09
N LEU A 105 0.69 -9.26 15.23
CA LEU A 105 1.76 -8.53 14.56
C LEU A 105 2.42 -9.42 13.50
N GLU A 106 1.63 -10.17 12.76
CA GLU A 106 2.07 -11.13 11.76
C GLU A 106 2.87 -10.53 10.60
N ASN A 107 2.70 -9.23 10.34
CA ASN A 107 3.54 -8.46 9.42
C ASN A 107 5.03 -8.44 9.82
N LEU A 108 5.35 -8.76 11.08
CA LEU A 108 6.71 -8.87 11.61
C LEU A 108 7.15 -10.34 11.78
N CYS A 109 6.40 -11.30 11.25
CA CYS A 109 6.73 -12.72 11.33
C CYS A 109 8.06 -13.01 10.58
N PRO A 110 9.01 -13.75 11.20
CA PRO A 110 10.25 -14.14 10.51
C PRO A 110 10.01 -15.04 9.28
N GLU A 111 8.90 -15.79 9.26
CA GLU A 111 8.49 -16.65 8.14
C GLU A 111 7.41 -15.96 7.26
N PHE A 112 7.38 -14.62 7.25
CA PHE A 112 6.48 -13.85 6.39
C PHE A 112 6.79 -14.14 4.92
N LYS A 113 5.73 -14.32 4.11
CA LYS A 113 5.83 -14.39 2.65
C LYS A 113 4.95 -13.32 2.00
N GLY A 114 5.51 -12.59 1.06
CA GLY A 114 4.81 -11.56 0.29
C GLY A 114 4.23 -12.10 -1.01
N THR A 115 2.98 -11.69 -1.32
CA THR A 115 2.31 -11.95 -2.59
C THR A 115 3.04 -11.21 -3.72
N GLY A 116 3.39 -11.88 -4.80
CA GLY A 116 4.14 -11.31 -5.91
C GLY A 116 5.66 -11.30 -5.69
N LYS A 117 6.12 -11.57 -4.46
CA LYS A 117 7.55 -11.54 -4.08
C LYS A 117 8.08 -12.92 -3.64
N ASP A 118 7.40 -13.58 -2.73
CA ASP A 118 7.78 -14.88 -2.15
C ASP A 118 6.79 -15.99 -2.55
N ALA A 119 5.74 -15.63 -3.27
CA ALA A 119 4.75 -16.48 -3.91
C ALA A 119 4.24 -15.78 -5.17
N GLN A 120 3.64 -16.51 -6.10
CA GLN A 120 3.05 -15.94 -7.31
C GLN A 120 1.97 -14.91 -6.96
N GLY A 121 1.91 -13.82 -7.72
CA GLY A 121 0.99 -12.70 -7.48
C GLY A 121 -0.20 -12.65 -8.42
N GLY A 122 -0.85 -11.48 -8.46
CA GLY A 122 -2.13 -11.27 -9.12
C GLY A 122 -2.09 -10.64 -10.51
N TYR A 123 -0.91 -10.42 -11.10
CA TYR A 123 -0.85 -10.01 -12.51
C TYR A 123 -1.05 -11.22 -13.43
N ALA A 124 -2.15 -11.96 -13.19
CA ALA A 124 -2.52 -13.18 -13.87
C ALA A 124 -4.04 -13.35 -13.90
N GLU A 125 -4.54 -14.21 -14.80
CA GLU A 125 -5.96 -14.52 -14.88
C GLU A 125 -6.49 -15.29 -13.67
N TYR A 126 -5.62 -16.07 -13.00
CA TYR A 126 -5.93 -16.81 -11.78
C TYR A 126 -4.85 -16.64 -10.72
N PHE A 127 -5.30 -16.63 -9.46
CA PHE A 127 -4.46 -16.52 -8.28
C PHE A 127 -4.93 -17.47 -7.20
N LYS A 128 -4.02 -18.14 -6.50
CA LYS A 128 -4.36 -18.99 -5.36
C LYS A 128 -3.82 -18.46 -4.05
N ILE A 129 -4.58 -18.67 -2.99
CA ILE A 129 -4.19 -18.25 -1.65
C ILE A 129 -4.90 -19.11 -0.61
N ARG A 130 -4.32 -19.28 0.56
CA ARG A 130 -5.00 -19.87 1.71
C ARG A 130 -6.18 -19.00 2.13
N GLU A 131 -7.29 -19.64 2.52
CA GLU A 131 -8.53 -18.92 2.90
C GLU A 131 -8.33 -17.93 4.06
N ASP A 132 -7.39 -18.18 4.98
CA ASP A 132 -7.12 -17.32 6.13
C ASP A 132 -6.34 -16.04 5.77
N PHE A 133 -5.81 -15.93 4.57
CA PHE A 133 -5.16 -14.73 4.02
C PHE A 133 -5.97 -14.04 2.91
N ALA A 134 -7.14 -14.57 2.59
CA ALA A 134 -8.11 -13.96 1.70
C ALA A 134 -9.22 -13.25 2.48
N PHE A 135 -9.77 -12.21 1.88
CA PHE A 135 -10.81 -11.35 2.45
C PHE A 135 -12.08 -11.48 1.62
N LYS A 136 -13.18 -11.89 2.28
CA LYS A 136 -14.50 -11.93 1.65
C LYS A 136 -15.01 -10.50 1.48
N LEU A 137 -15.45 -10.18 0.28
CA LEU A 137 -15.88 -8.84 -0.09
C LEU A 137 -17.40 -8.83 -0.33
N PRO A 138 -18.07 -7.69 -0.08
CA PRO A 138 -19.50 -7.58 -0.32
C PRO A 138 -19.80 -7.65 -1.81
N HIS A 139 -20.85 -8.40 -2.17
CA HIS A 139 -21.36 -8.46 -3.54
C HIS A 139 -21.87 -7.09 -4.01
N GLY A 140 -21.77 -6.84 -5.32
CA GLY A 140 -22.28 -5.61 -5.94
C GLY A 140 -21.32 -4.40 -5.87
N LYS A 141 -20.18 -4.50 -5.17
CA LYS A 141 -19.13 -3.48 -5.23
C LYS A 141 -18.29 -3.66 -6.50
N LYS A 142 -17.85 -2.55 -7.09
CA LYS A 142 -16.97 -2.58 -8.27
C LYS A 142 -15.56 -3.02 -7.86
N PRO A 143 -15.01 -4.10 -8.45
CA PRO A 143 -13.68 -4.60 -8.09
C PRO A 143 -12.58 -3.54 -8.20
N GLU A 144 -12.69 -2.65 -9.18
CA GLU A 144 -11.71 -1.59 -9.43
C GLU A 144 -11.60 -0.59 -8.27
N LYS A 145 -12.70 -0.38 -7.53
CA LYS A 145 -12.71 0.46 -6.32
C LYS A 145 -12.10 -0.24 -5.10
N LEU A 146 -12.08 -1.57 -5.11
CA LEU A 146 -11.64 -2.37 -3.97
C LEU A 146 -10.14 -2.69 -4.04
N ALA A 147 -9.56 -2.91 -5.22
CA ALA A 147 -8.17 -3.32 -5.36
C ALA A 147 -7.17 -2.38 -4.65
N PRO A 148 -7.23 -1.04 -4.78
CA PRO A 148 -6.29 -0.14 -4.09
C PRO A 148 -6.36 -0.22 -2.56
N LEU A 149 -7.46 -0.73 -2.01
CA LEU A 149 -7.66 -0.85 -0.57
C LEU A 149 -6.73 -1.90 0.06
N PHE A 150 -6.31 -2.92 -0.72
CA PHE A 150 -5.47 -4.02 -0.24
C PHE A 150 -3.98 -3.68 -0.08
N CYS A 151 -3.54 -2.52 -0.56
CA CYS A 151 -2.19 -2.02 -0.34
C CYS A 151 -2.23 -0.57 0.14
N ALA A 152 -2.42 0.38 -0.78
CA ALA A 152 -2.36 1.81 -0.49
C ALA A 152 -3.30 2.23 0.66
N GLY A 153 -4.51 1.67 0.69
CA GLY A 153 -5.49 1.92 1.75
C GLY A 153 -5.10 1.28 3.08
N GLY A 154 -4.87 -0.03 3.09
CA GLY A 154 -4.53 -0.77 4.32
C GLY A 154 -3.25 -0.28 4.98
N ILE A 155 -2.17 -0.02 4.19
CA ILE A 155 -0.92 0.51 4.73
C ILE A 155 -1.08 1.94 5.25
N GLY A 156 -1.90 2.75 4.57
CA GLY A 156 -2.24 4.11 5.03
C GLY A 156 -3.02 4.09 6.34
N TYR A 157 -4.01 3.20 6.46
CA TYR A 157 -4.75 2.99 7.71
C TYR A 157 -3.83 2.57 8.85
N ARG A 158 -2.92 1.62 8.61
CA ARG A 158 -1.93 1.23 9.62
C ARG A 158 -1.00 2.38 9.99
N ALA A 159 -0.54 3.18 9.03
CA ALA A 159 0.28 4.35 9.31
C ALA A 159 -0.46 5.35 10.22
N LEU A 160 -1.75 5.57 9.96
CA LEU A 160 -2.60 6.43 10.78
C LEU A 160 -2.76 5.87 12.20
N LYS A 161 -2.99 4.56 12.38
CA LYS A 161 -3.01 3.92 13.72
C LYS A 161 -1.68 4.11 14.46
N LEU A 162 -0.56 3.93 13.75
CA LEU A 162 0.79 4.06 14.33
C LEU A 162 1.20 5.50 14.60
N SER A 163 0.52 6.49 14.01
CA SER A 163 0.78 7.91 14.26
C SER A 163 0.45 8.34 15.68
N GLY A 164 -0.48 7.63 16.32
CA GLY A 164 -0.97 7.98 17.66
C GLY A 164 -1.81 9.27 17.70
N LEU A 165 -2.26 9.75 16.54
CA LEU A 165 -3.10 10.95 16.42
C LEU A 165 -4.36 10.84 17.27
N LYS A 166 -4.72 11.92 17.96
CA LYS A 166 -5.99 12.06 18.68
C LYS A 166 -6.89 13.09 17.97
N ASN A 167 -8.20 12.94 18.13
CA ASN A 167 -9.14 13.89 17.55
C ASN A 167 -8.87 15.33 18.03
N GLY A 168 -8.85 16.28 17.11
CA GLY A 168 -8.50 17.69 17.34
C GLY A 168 -7.01 18.01 17.17
N GLU A 169 -6.13 17.00 17.03
CA GLU A 169 -4.71 17.19 16.74
C GLU A 169 -4.48 17.31 15.23
N ILE A 170 -3.48 18.11 14.82
CA ILE A 170 -3.15 18.31 13.41
C ILE A 170 -2.36 17.10 12.87
N LEU A 171 -2.83 16.55 11.75
CA LEU A 171 -2.14 15.55 10.95
C LEU A 171 -1.45 16.18 9.76
N GLY A 172 -0.16 15.92 9.57
CA GLY A 172 0.57 16.28 8.35
C GLY A 172 0.82 15.06 7.46
N LEU A 173 0.56 15.18 6.17
CA LEU A 173 0.79 14.14 5.16
C LEU A 173 1.90 14.59 4.21
N ILE A 174 3.00 13.84 4.16
CA ILE A 174 4.16 14.15 3.31
C ILE A 174 4.10 13.30 2.03
N GLY A 175 4.01 13.98 0.88
CA GLY A 175 3.65 13.38 -0.41
C GLY A 175 2.15 13.09 -0.48
N PHE A 176 1.57 13.19 -1.68
CA PHE A 176 0.13 12.98 -1.87
C PHE A 176 -0.15 12.09 -3.08
N GLY A 177 0.16 10.81 -2.91
CA GLY A 177 -0.06 9.73 -3.87
C GLY A 177 -1.14 8.76 -3.41
N ALA A 178 -1.07 7.51 -3.93
CA ALA A 178 -2.07 6.46 -3.72
C ALA A 178 -2.39 6.16 -2.24
N SER A 179 -1.44 6.26 -1.32
CA SER A 179 -1.71 6.02 0.11
C SER A 179 -2.27 7.27 0.80
N ASN A 180 -1.58 8.41 0.73
CA ASN A 180 -1.95 9.59 1.52
C ASN A 180 -3.29 10.23 1.10
N HIS A 181 -3.77 10.06 -0.15
CA HIS A 181 -5.12 10.52 -0.49
C HIS A 181 -6.20 9.70 0.24
N LEU A 182 -5.97 8.40 0.47
CA LEU A 182 -6.86 7.56 1.29
C LEU A 182 -6.71 7.87 2.77
N VAL A 183 -5.47 8.11 3.28
CA VAL A 183 -5.25 8.53 4.67
C VAL A 183 -6.01 9.82 4.99
N LEU A 184 -6.01 10.81 4.09
CA LEU A 184 -6.81 12.03 4.25
C LEU A 184 -8.29 11.69 4.46
N LYS A 185 -8.88 10.89 3.55
CA LYS A 185 -10.30 10.51 3.63
C LYS A 185 -10.62 9.74 4.92
N ILE A 186 -9.73 8.81 5.32
CA ILE A 186 -9.86 8.04 6.56
C ILE A 186 -9.77 8.95 7.79
N ALA A 187 -8.78 9.86 7.81
CA ALA A 187 -8.56 10.77 8.93
C ALA A 187 -9.78 11.68 9.15
N LYS A 188 -10.38 12.20 8.08
CA LYS A 188 -11.62 13.03 8.20
C LYS A 188 -12.81 12.26 8.75
N VAL A 189 -12.85 10.93 8.61
CA VAL A 189 -13.90 10.09 9.21
C VAL A 189 -13.59 9.74 10.67
N LEU A 190 -12.34 9.34 10.97
CA LEU A 190 -11.97 8.87 12.30
C LEU A 190 -11.67 10.01 13.29
N TYR A 191 -11.20 11.13 12.78
CA TYR A 191 -10.78 12.31 13.54
C TYR A 191 -11.40 13.58 12.93
N PRO A 192 -12.74 13.76 13.02
CA PRO A 192 -13.45 14.81 12.29
C PRO A 192 -13.03 16.24 12.67
N ASP A 193 -12.54 16.44 13.91
CA ASP A 193 -12.08 17.76 14.38
C ASP A 193 -10.57 17.99 14.11
N SER A 194 -9.87 17.01 13.51
CA SER A 194 -8.44 17.11 13.21
C SER A 194 -8.21 17.82 11.88
N PRO A 195 -7.50 18.96 11.87
CA PRO A 195 -7.01 19.54 10.63
C PRO A 195 -6.00 18.61 9.95
N VAL A 196 -6.09 18.48 8.62
CA VAL A 196 -5.15 17.70 7.83
C VAL A 196 -4.38 18.62 6.89
N PHE A 197 -3.05 18.68 7.06
CA PHE A 197 -2.13 19.45 6.25
C PHE A 197 -1.40 18.52 5.28
N VAL A 198 -1.18 18.97 4.06
CA VAL A 198 -0.45 18.20 3.04
C VAL A 198 0.81 18.95 2.63
N PHE A 199 1.94 18.24 2.63
CA PHE A 199 3.24 18.74 2.21
C PHE A 199 3.67 18.02 0.93
N ALA A 200 3.72 18.72 -0.21
CA ALA A 200 4.07 18.12 -1.49
C ALA A 200 4.76 19.12 -2.42
N ARG A 201 5.86 18.69 -3.11
CA ARG A 201 6.55 19.49 -4.11
C ARG A 201 5.68 19.83 -5.31
N ASN A 202 4.90 18.82 -5.77
CA ASN A 202 4.09 18.96 -6.97
C ASN A 202 2.83 19.79 -6.69
N PRO A 203 2.67 20.97 -7.34
CA PRO A 203 1.48 21.82 -7.15
C PRO A 203 0.17 21.09 -7.46
N ASN A 204 0.15 20.18 -8.43
CA ASN A 204 -1.05 19.42 -8.76
C ASN A 204 -1.47 18.47 -7.63
N GLN A 205 -0.50 17.91 -6.88
CA GLN A 205 -0.80 17.12 -5.68
C GLN A 205 -1.39 18.00 -4.58
N ARG A 206 -0.90 19.23 -4.40
CA ARG A 206 -1.45 20.18 -3.44
C ARG A 206 -2.88 20.59 -3.79
N LEU A 207 -3.15 20.88 -5.07
CA LEU A 207 -4.51 21.18 -5.55
C LEU A 207 -5.46 19.99 -5.36
N LEU A 208 -5.01 18.78 -5.69
CA LEU A 208 -5.80 17.57 -5.47
C LEU A 208 -6.10 17.38 -3.97
N ALA A 209 -5.12 17.58 -3.09
CA ALA A 209 -5.33 17.46 -1.65
C ALA A 209 -6.41 18.41 -1.13
N LEU A 210 -6.36 19.68 -1.52
CA LEU A 210 -7.38 20.67 -1.17
C LEU A 210 -8.76 20.29 -1.71
N SER A 211 -8.83 19.81 -2.96
CA SER A 211 -10.10 19.37 -3.56
C SER A 211 -10.71 18.14 -2.87
N LEU A 212 -9.89 17.32 -2.21
CA LEU A 212 -10.30 16.14 -1.44
C LEU A 212 -10.55 16.43 0.04
N GLY A 213 -10.42 17.69 0.48
CA GLY A 213 -10.77 18.13 1.83
C GLY A 213 -9.58 18.27 2.79
N ALA A 214 -8.34 18.41 2.29
CA ALA A 214 -7.25 18.88 3.13
C ALA A 214 -7.49 20.33 3.57
N ASP A 215 -7.20 20.66 4.82
CA ASP A 215 -7.42 22.01 5.34
C ASP A 215 -6.38 23.01 4.82
N LYS A 216 -5.14 22.55 4.65
CA LYS A 216 -4.03 23.34 4.08
C LYS A 216 -3.11 22.45 3.25
N ALA A 217 -2.44 23.05 2.28
CA ALA A 217 -1.44 22.35 1.46
C ALA A 217 -0.22 23.27 1.23
N PHE A 218 0.95 22.76 1.54
CA PHE A 218 2.23 23.49 1.56
C PHE A 218 3.24 22.87 0.59
N ASP A 219 4.21 23.67 0.14
CA ASP A 219 5.44 23.12 -0.38
C ASP A 219 6.25 22.45 0.75
N ILE A 220 7.16 21.54 0.41
CA ILE A 220 7.96 20.83 1.42
C ILE A 220 8.81 21.76 2.26
N GLU A 221 9.26 22.89 1.68
CA GLU A 221 10.14 23.85 2.36
C GLU A 221 9.38 25.02 3.02
N GLU A 222 8.06 25.04 2.86
CA GLU A 222 7.21 26.06 3.47
C GLU A 222 6.96 25.73 4.94
N GLU A 223 7.13 26.73 5.81
CA GLU A 223 6.82 26.59 7.23
C GLU A 223 5.31 26.67 7.46
N PRO A 224 4.68 25.66 8.11
CA PRO A 224 3.27 25.74 8.45
C PRO A 224 3.04 26.72 9.59
N GLU A 225 1.92 27.45 9.55
CA GLU A 225 1.53 28.40 10.61
C GLU A 225 1.28 27.69 11.95
N GLU A 226 0.85 26.43 11.90
CA GLU A 226 0.62 25.57 13.06
C GLU A 226 1.34 24.24 12.87
N TYR A 227 1.96 23.72 13.93
CA TYR A 227 2.74 22.49 13.85
C TYR A 227 1.87 21.25 14.06
N PRO A 228 2.05 20.19 13.22
CA PRO A 228 1.33 18.94 13.37
C PRO A 228 1.80 18.13 14.59
N GLN A 229 0.89 17.37 15.18
CA GLN A 229 1.22 16.37 16.20
C GLN A 229 1.77 15.09 15.58
N ALA A 230 1.31 14.74 14.39
CA ALA A 230 1.76 13.58 13.67
C ALA A 230 2.05 13.92 12.21
N LEU A 231 3.12 13.33 11.66
CA LEU A 231 3.44 13.34 10.24
C LEU A 231 3.41 11.91 9.69
N ILE A 232 2.82 11.71 8.52
CA ILE A 232 2.87 10.43 7.79
C ILE A 232 3.57 10.68 6.45
N ASP A 233 4.73 10.07 6.27
CA ASP A 233 5.53 10.19 5.07
C ASP A 233 5.37 9.00 4.15
N THR A 234 5.08 9.25 2.87
CA THR A 234 4.97 8.24 1.81
C THR A 234 5.97 8.48 0.67
N THR A 235 6.96 9.35 0.89
CA THR A 235 7.96 9.66 -0.13
C THR A 235 9.11 8.64 -0.12
N PRO A 236 9.74 8.36 -1.27
CA PRO A 236 10.89 7.45 -1.33
C PRO A 236 12.21 8.10 -0.91
N VAL A 237 12.22 9.39 -0.58
CA VAL A 237 13.42 10.21 -0.32
C VAL A 237 13.53 10.60 1.14
N TRP A 238 14.74 11.00 1.59
CA TRP A 238 15.02 11.28 3.00
C TRP A 238 14.70 12.72 3.42
N ARG A 239 14.97 13.69 2.56
CA ARG A 239 14.87 15.12 2.90
C ARG A 239 13.49 15.55 3.40
N PRO A 240 12.35 15.27 2.72
CA PRO A 240 11.04 15.78 3.15
C PRO A 240 10.66 15.43 4.58
N PRO A 241 10.65 14.15 5.02
CA PRO A 241 10.23 13.82 6.38
C PRO A 241 11.19 14.35 7.44
N PHE A 242 12.50 14.35 7.16
CA PHE A 242 13.50 14.83 8.12
C PHE A 242 13.64 16.35 8.14
N TYR A 243 13.32 17.04 7.05
CA TYR A 243 13.20 18.50 7.04
C TYR A 243 12.02 18.99 7.87
N LEU A 244 10.87 18.29 7.76
CA LEU A 244 9.64 18.65 8.46
C LEU A 244 9.63 18.20 9.93
N LEU A 245 10.59 17.37 10.36
CA LEU A 245 10.66 16.86 11.73
C LEU A 245 10.75 17.99 12.78
N LYS A 246 11.41 19.10 12.47
CA LYS A 246 11.50 20.29 13.31
C LYS A 246 10.15 20.97 13.59
N TYR A 247 9.17 20.75 12.73
CA TYR A 247 7.82 21.29 12.85
C TYR A 247 6.84 20.37 13.56
N ILE A 248 7.25 19.18 13.99
CA ILE A 248 6.41 18.33 14.83
C ILE A 248 6.36 18.91 16.24
N LYS A 249 5.17 18.99 16.83
CA LYS A 249 4.98 19.38 18.24
C LYS A 249 5.79 18.49 19.20
N PRO A 250 6.16 18.99 20.39
CA PRO A 250 6.71 18.12 21.44
C PRO A 250 5.83 16.88 21.71
N GLY A 251 6.46 15.71 21.88
CA GLY A 251 5.78 14.43 22.03
C GLY A 251 5.10 13.90 20.76
N GLY A 252 5.29 14.58 19.64
CA GLY A 252 4.70 14.17 18.36
C GLY A 252 5.50 13.11 17.62
N ARG A 253 4.93 12.58 16.54
CA ARG A 253 5.49 11.42 15.84
C ARG A 253 5.54 11.57 14.33
N LEU A 254 6.70 11.23 13.76
CA LEU A 254 6.88 10.97 12.34
C LEU A 254 6.69 9.47 12.07
N VAL A 255 5.74 9.12 11.19
CA VAL A 255 5.54 7.75 10.71
C VAL A 255 6.01 7.64 9.27
N ILE A 256 7.05 6.87 9.02
CA ILE A 256 7.57 6.61 7.67
C ILE A 256 6.85 5.40 7.08
N ASN A 257 6.00 5.66 6.10
CA ASN A 257 5.22 4.67 5.35
C ASN A 257 5.81 4.52 3.93
N ALA A 258 7.03 4.04 3.86
CA ALA A 258 7.73 3.75 2.61
C ALA A 258 8.42 2.39 2.72
N ILE A 259 8.26 1.54 1.71
CA ILE A 259 8.90 0.21 1.68
C ILE A 259 10.43 0.33 1.69
N ARG A 260 10.95 1.40 1.12
CA ARG A 260 12.37 1.77 1.12
C ARG A 260 12.56 3.28 1.00
N LYS A 261 13.77 3.73 1.24
CA LYS A 261 14.25 5.06 0.91
C LYS A 261 15.33 4.96 -0.17
N GLU A 262 15.36 5.93 -1.08
CA GLU A 262 16.42 6.07 -2.09
C GLU A 262 17.65 6.75 -1.47
N ASP A 263 18.85 6.42 -1.97
CA ASP A 263 20.07 7.02 -1.45
C ASP A 263 20.37 8.42 -2.03
N LEU A 264 19.53 8.91 -2.95
CA LEU A 264 19.72 10.15 -3.71
C LEU A 264 19.99 11.40 -2.83
N ASP A 265 19.31 11.50 -1.70
CA ASP A 265 19.39 12.65 -0.78
C ASP A 265 19.71 12.24 0.67
N LYS A 266 20.31 11.07 0.85
CA LYS A 266 20.62 10.49 2.17
C LYS A 266 21.56 11.34 3.00
N GLU A 267 22.48 12.05 2.37
CA GLU A 267 23.41 13.01 3.02
C GLU A 267 22.66 14.14 3.76
N PHE A 268 21.36 14.39 3.42
CA PHE A 268 20.55 15.33 4.19
C PHE A 268 20.46 14.96 5.67
N LEU A 269 20.59 13.69 6.04
CA LEU A 269 20.58 13.23 7.43
C LEU A 269 21.74 13.82 8.27
N LEU A 270 22.84 14.25 7.66
CA LEU A 270 23.95 14.92 8.34
C LEU A 270 23.57 16.32 8.85
N ASN A 271 22.46 16.90 8.36
CA ASN A 271 21.95 18.20 8.79
C ASN A 271 21.02 18.12 10.01
N LEU A 272 20.76 16.92 10.53
CA LEU A 272 19.92 16.77 11.72
C LEU A 272 20.61 17.35 12.95
N SER A 273 19.87 18.17 13.69
CA SER A 273 20.28 18.67 15.01
C SER A 273 19.44 17.98 16.07
N TYR A 274 20.12 17.45 17.10
CA TYR A 274 19.43 16.78 18.20
C TYR A 274 18.44 17.73 18.90
N GLU A 275 18.91 18.96 19.23
CA GLU A 275 18.08 19.94 19.95
C GLU A 275 16.88 20.43 19.13
N ARG A 276 17.09 20.68 17.83
CA ARG A 276 16.02 21.21 16.96
C ARG A 276 15.04 20.14 16.51
N ASP A 277 15.55 18.96 16.10
CA ASP A 277 14.77 17.99 15.35
C ASP A 277 14.28 16.80 16.19
N LEU A 278 15.04 16.38 17.23
CA LEU A 278 14.77 15.17 18.01
C LEU A 278 14.39 15.44 19.47
N TRP A 279 14.94 16.50 20.06
CA TRP A 279 14.62 16.87 21.44
C TRP A 279 13.11 17.03 21.65
N HIS A 280 12.59 17.05 22.86
CA HIS A 280 11.19 17.14 23.20
C HIS A 280 10.38 15.87 22.95
N GLU A 281 10.98 14.69 23.18
CA GLU A 281 10.31 13.38 23.10
C GLU A 281 9.64 13.10 21.71
N ARG A 282 10.21 13.63 20.64
CA ARG A 282 9.75 13.34 19.28
C ARG A 282 10.10 11.91 18.90
N GLU A 283 9.15 11.20 18.30
CA GLU A 283 9.30 9.82 17.88
C GLU A 283 9.43 9.69 16.35
N ILE A 284 10.26 8.76 15.92
CA ILE A 284 10.29 8.30 14.53
C ILE A 284 9.90 6.82 14.51
N LYS A 285 8.87 6.49 13.75
CA LYS A 285 8.35 5.13 13.63
C LYS A 285 8.20 4.74 12.16
N THR A 286 8.46 3.47 11.83
CA THR A 286 8.27 2.96 10.48
C THR A 286 7.07 2.04 10.41
N VAL A 287 6.46 1.93 9.23
CA VAL A 287 5.43 0.95 8.94
C VAL A 287 6.06 -0.23 8.19
N ALA A 288 5.96 -1.42 8.75
CA ALA A 288 6.41 -2.64 8.10
C ALA A 288 5.20 -3.46 7.69
N ASN A 289 4.71 -3.27 6.48
CA ASN A 289 3.51 -3.95 5.97
C ASN A 289 2.23 -3.72 6.80
N ILE A 290 1.21 -4.50 6.49
CA ILE A 290 -0.11 -4.50 7.12
C ILE A 290 -0.39 -5.86 7.75
N THR A 291 -1.26 -5.90 8.75
CA THR A 291 -1.81 -7.14 9.29
C THR A 291 -3.15 -7.47 8.64
N ARG A 292 -3.61 -8.73 8.73
CA ARG A 292 -4.97 -9.09 8.30
C ARG A 292 -6.02 -8.27 9.04
N GLN A 293 -5.83 -8.08 10.34
CA GLN A 293 -6.71 -7.25 11.16
C GLN A 293 -6.80 -5.80 10.64
N ASP A 294 -5.67 -5.19 10.23
CA ASP A 294 -5.68 -3.84 9.67
C ASP A 294 -6.53 -3.77 8.38
N ILE A 295 -6.45 -4.78 7.52
CA ILE A 295 -7.26 -4.84 6.29
C ILE A 295 -8.75 -5.04 6.65
N GLU A 296 -9.09 -5.94 7.54
CA GLU A 296 -10.48 -6.21 7.96
C GLU A 296 -11.13 -4.95 8.56
N GLU A 297 -10.47 -4.31 9.53
CA GLU A 297 -10.91 -3.06 10.14
C GLU A 297 -11.08 -1.95 9.09
N PHE A 298 -10.11 -1.84 8.18
CA PHE A 298 -10.14 -0.83 7.14
C PHE A 298 -11.27 -1.06 6.12
N LEU A 299 -11.50 -2.28 5.68
CA LEU A 299 -12.60 -2.60 4.76
C LEU A 299 -13.97 -2.30 5.38
N MET A 300 -14.16 -2.61 6.68
CA MET A 300 -15.37 -2.26 7.40
C MET A 300 -15.57 -0.74 7.49
N LEU A 301 -14.49 0.01 7.75
CA LEU A 301 -14.52 1.47 7.79
C LEU A 301 -14.88 2.06 6.43
N VAL A 302 -14.23 1.58 5.37
CA VAL A 302 -14.48 2.02 3.98
C VAL A 302 -15.92 1.80 3.58
N ASP A 303 -16.49 0.64 3.91
CA ASP A 303 -17.89 0.34 3.59
C ASP A 303 -18.86 1.24 4.37
N LYS A 304 -18.64 1.39 5.67
CA LYS A 304 -19.47 2.23 6.53
C LYS A 304 -19.42 3.71 6.13
N ALA A 305 -18.24 4.23 5.84
CA ALA A 305 -18.01 5.64 5.54
C ALA A 305 -18.09 5.96 4.03
N GLN A 306 -18.36 4.96 3.17
CA GLN A 306 -18.40 5.06 1.71
C GLN A 306 -17.15 5.77 1.14
N ILE A 307 -15.97 5.41 1.66
CA ILE A 307 -14.69 5.94 1.18
C ILE A 307 -14.36 5.30 -0.18
N GLU A 308 -14.11 6.11 -1.18
CA GLU A 308 -13.72 5.66 -2.51
C GLU A 308 -12.30 6.14 -2.84
N PRO A 309 -11.42 5.27 -3.40
CA PRO A 309 -10.13 5.69 -3.90
C PRO A 309 -10.27 6.50 -5.20
N GLU A 310 -9.34 7.42 -5.43
CA GLU A 310 -9.10 7.99 -6.76
C GLU A 310 -8.25 6.98 -7.55
N PHE A 311 -8.70 6.57 -8.75
CA PHE A 311 -7.97 5.59 -9.55
C PHE A 311 -8.21 5.74 -11.05
N GLU A 312 -7.27 5.17 -11.82
CA GLU A 312 -7.35 5.03 -13.28
C GLU A 312 -7.35 3.54 -13.66
N ILE A 313 -8.18 3.14 -14.63
CA ILE A 313 -8.22 1.76 -15.14
C ILE A 313 -7.24 1.65 -16.31
N CYS A 314 -6.48 0.56 -16.34
CA CYS A 314 -5.57 0.19 -17.41
C CYS A 314 -5.89 -1.23 -17.88
N PRO A 315 -5.92 -1.51 -19.21
CA PRO A 315 -6.04 -2.88 -19.72
C PRO A 315 -4.90 -3.78 -19.24
N PHE A 316 -5.18 -5.07 -19.04
CA PHE A 316 -4.19 -6.05 -18.59
C PHE A 316 -2.94 -6.11 -19.48
N GLU A 317 -3.15 -6.05 -20.78
CA GLU A 317 -2.08 -6.09 -21.79
C GLU A 317 -1.11 -4.90 -21.71
N ARG A 318 -1.48 -3.86 -20.97
CA ARG A 318 -0.70 -2.63 -20.81
C ARG A 318 -0.09 -2.50 -19.40
N ALA A 319 0.15 -3.62 -18.70
CA ALA A 319 0.77 -3.56 -17.37
C ALA A 319 2.20 -3.00 -17.41
N PHE A 320 2.93 -3.21 -18.49
CA PHE A 320 4.25 -2.61 -18.69
C PHE A 320 4.18 -1.08 -18.69
N GLU A 321 3.31 -0.50 -19.52
CA GLU A 321 3.12 0.95 -19.61
C GLU A 321 2.55 1.52 -18.31
N ALA A 322 1.72 0.76 -17.60
CA ALA A 322 1.22 1.17 -16.30
C ALA A 322 2.34 1.34 -15.26
N LEU A 323 3.34 0.47 -15.27
CA LEU A 323 4.53 0.59 -14.44
C LEU A 323 5.47 1.72 -14.91
N GLU A 324 5.60 1.95 -16.22
CA GLU A 324 6.34 3.11 -16.74
C GLU A 324 5.69 4.44 -16.31
N ASP A 325 4.36 4.53 -16.39
CA ASP A 325 3.62 5.71 -15.94
C ASP A 325 3.82 5.97 -14.45
N LEU A 326 3.86 4.89 -13.64
CA LEU A 326 4.15 4.97 -12.21
C LEU A 326 5.57 5.45 -11.94
N LYS A 327 6.56 4.87 -12.63
CA LYS A 327 7.98 5.26 -12.55
C LYS A 327 8.17 6.75 -12.89
N ASN A 328 7.43 7.24 -13.88
CA ASN A 328 7.47 8.61 -14.35
C ASN A 328 6.52 9.58 -13.62
N GLN A 329 5.90 9.16 -12.51
CA GLN A 329 4.98 9.97 -11.69
C GLN A 329 3.78 10.58 -12.47
N LYS A 330 3.28 9.87 -13.48
CA LYS A 330 2.16 10.32 -14.33
C LYS A 330 0.78 9.88 -13.82
N ILE A 331 0.72 9.15 -12.69
CA ILE A 331 -0.52 8.59 -12.15
C ILE A 331 -1.16 9.57 -11.15
N LYS A 332 -2.49 9.70 -11.22
CA LYS A 332 -3.32 10.40 -10.23
C LYS A 332 -4.03 9.37 -9.34
N GLY A 333 -3.78 9.42 -8.03
CA GLY A 333 -4.34 8.44 -7.11
C GLY A 333 -3.69 7.06 -7.28
N ALA A 334 -4.49 6.05 -7.59
CA ALA A 334 -4.04 4.68 -7.86
C ALA A 334 -4.22 4.30 -9.33
N LYS A 335 -3.56 3.25 -9.80
CA LYS A 335 -3.81 2.63 -11.12
C LYS A 335 -4.20 1.17 -10.93
N VAL A 336 -5.17 0.68 -11.71
CA VAL A 336 -5.74 -0.65 -11.58
C VAL A 336 -5.74 -1.34 -12.93
N LEU A 337 -5.12 -2.51 -13.01
CA LEU A 337 -5.18 -3.37 -14.20
C LEU A 337 -6.52 -4.10 -14.22
N LYS A 338 -7.22 -4.04 -15.34
CA LYS A 338 -8.42 -4.83 -15.61
C LYS A 338 -8.02 -6.09 -16.37
N ILE A 339 -8.18 -7.25 -15.73
CA ILE A 339 -7.68 -8.55 -16.21
C ILE A 339 -8.78 -9.35 -16.90
N ASN A 340 -9.97 -9.42 -16.29
CA ASN A 340 -11.17 -10.08 -16.82
C ASN A 340 -12.39 -9.18 -16.75
#